data_ed480f697344432c74347c94be18fde0
#
_entry.id   ed480f697344432c74347c94be18fde0
#
_cell.length_a   1.000
_cell.length_b   1.000
_cell.length_c   1.000
_cell.angle_alpha   90.00
_cell.angle_beta   90.00
_cell.angle_gamma   90.00
#
_symmetry.space_group_name_H-M   'P 1'
#
loop_
_entity.id
_entity.type
_entity.pdbx_description
1 polymer ?
#
loop_
_entity_poly.entity_id
_entity_poly.type
_entity_poly.pdbx_seq_one_letter_code
_entity_poly.pdbx_strand_id
1 'polypeptide(L)'
;MTETQPQPSAPVQASGAGATVRRIVIYTLLLILVITAAIGLAGLLGRPFDTGGRTVFELDNLSRSLAFALIAGPLALVLWWLSWRRLSEPDERRSIWWGLYLTIAHTISLITATVALLSFLASLLNPEWTVFPVGGFGRQLSWDPYALANALVWALVWVWHRWMLAHRDKGPVRMRTVPIVLGWVFGLSLIIGGSINLLSTLVNEVVAIATNTPSLGAPWWVWALQALIWAAGGALVWWLHWYRDAGRTLSTVFNAVALVIMGILLPTGMAIGGTATVLYVLLTLVAGSGDPLSVTLWPLAGGVSAALIGALVLLYHRSATARESVMHAGRLAVSGAALAGAATGVGIVINATLAAITPALYFGDPRSLLFGGIAILAVSAPVWWLVWRRVPVSSAKRVYLIVVFGVSALVALITLLVIGYQLFVFFLDPMSGAGLVDSIRAPLGILVSTVLVSWYHFAVWRHDRGAVVPGGTVSAIGRVLLVTADHGQGERIREATGAKVTVLERADAAPGVERDVDRVVAALEGVSARHVLVLDSPSGVQVVDLKD
;
A
#
# COMPACT_ATOMS: atom_id res chain seq x y z
N MET A 1 -38.32 64.23 11.26
CA MET A 1 -38.72 62.88 10.80
C MET A 1 -37.80 62.54 9.66
N THR A 2 -36.75 61.81 9.94
CA THR A 2 -35.75 61.34 8.94
C THR A 2 -36.07 59.90 8.65
N GLU A 3 -36.58 59.65 7.45
CA GLU A 3 -36.91 58.33 6.91
C GLU A 3 -35.61 57.55 6.64
N THR A 4 -35.39 56.49 7.39
CA THR A 4 -34.27 55.57 7.19
C THR A 4 -34.63 54.62 6.04
N GLN A 5 -33.99 54.79 4.89
CA GLN A 5 -34.10 53.84 3.78
C GLN A 5 -33.55 52.47 4.18
N PRO A 6 -34.28 51.37 3.87
CA PRO A 6 -33.76 50.01 4.11
C PRO A 6 -32.59 49.73 3.16
N GLN A 7 -31.46 49.34 3.73
CA GLN A 7 -30.32 48.83 2.95
C GLN A 7 -30.73 47.58 2.16
N PRO A 8 -30.35 47.48 0.88
CA PRO A 8 -30.60 46.27 0.11
C PRO A 8 -29.82 45.09 0.76
N SER A 9 -30.57 44.03 1.10
CA SER A 9 -30.03 42.79 1.60
C SER A 9 -28.99 42.23 0.62
N ALA A 10 -27.77 41.98 1.11
CA ALA A 10 -26.70 41.35 0.34
C ALA A 10 -27.23 40.07 -0.34
N PRO A 11 -26.87 39.80 -1.61
CA PRO A 11 -27.32 38.60 -2.28
C PRO A 11 -26.88 37.38 -1.50
N VAL A 12 -27.86 36.56 -1.10
CA VAL A 12 -27.62 35.25 -0.46
C VAL A 12 -26.70 34.47 -1.38
N GLN A 13 -25.46 34.21 -0.92
CA GLN A 13 -24.50 33.38 -1.65
C GLN A 13 -25.19 32.05 -1.96
N ALA A 14 -25.50 31.85 -3.24
CA ALA A 14 -26.09 30.61 -3.74
C ALA A 14 -25.25 29.44 -3.22
N SER A 15 -25.89 28.58 -2.45
CA SER A 15 -25.35 27.54 -1.62
C SER A 15 -24.14 26.82 -2.26
N GLY A 16 -23.04 26.69 -1.56
CA GLY A 16 -21.84 25.93 -1.97
C GLY A 16 -22.13 24.47 -2.39
N ALA A 17 -23.32 23.95 -2.06
CA ALA A 17 -23.82 22.65 -2.47
C ALA A 17 -24.01 22.54 -4.00
N GLY A 18 -24.66 23.54 -4.65
CA GLY A 18 -24.87 23.51 -6.11
C GLY A 18 -23.57 23.55 -6.90
N ALA A 19 -22.58 24.34 -6.45
CA ALA A 19 -21.25 24.36 -7.05
C ALA A 19 -20.52 23.02 -6.88
N THR A 20 -20.66 22.37 -5.74
CA THR A 20 -20.06 21.06 -5.46
C THR A 20 -20.66 19.97 -6.34
N VAL A 21 -21.99 19.89 -6.44
CA VAL A 21 -22.68 18.92 -7.31
C VAL A 21 -22.26 19.10 -8.78
N ARG A 22 -22.24 20.34 -9.26
CA ARG A 22 -21.76 20.65 -10.62
C ARG A 22 -20.34 20.14 -10.85
N ARG A 23 -19.40 20.37 -9.92
CA ARG A 23 -18.00 19.90 -10.01
C ARG A 23 -17.91 18.39 -10.06
N ILE A 24 -18.64 17.70 -9.20
CA ILE A 24 -18.71 16.24 -9.21
C ILE A 24 -19.15 15.74 -10.59
N VAL A 25 -20.26 16.24 -11.10
CA VAL A 25 -20.82 15.80 -12.38
C VAL A 25 -19.85 16.08 -13.53
N ILE A 26 -19.32 17.31 -13.62
CA ILE A 26 -18.42 17.70 -14.72
C ILE A 26 -17.14 16.85 -14.72
N TYR A 27 -16.46 16.72 -13.57
CA TYR A 27 -15.18 16.01 -13.52
C TYR A 27 -15.34 14.49 -13.61
N THR A 28 -16.46 13.92 -13.13
CA THR A 28 -16.79 12.50 -13.34
C THR A 28 -17.08 12.21 -14.80
N LEU A 29 -17.91 13.03 -15.46
CA LEU A 29 -18.18 12.88 -16.88
C LEU A 29 -16.92 13.06 -17.73
N LEU A 30 -16.08 14.05 -17.42
CA LEU A 30 -14.82 14.26 -18.11
C LEU A 30 -13.90 13.05 -17.98
N LEU A 31 -13.79 12.45 -16.78
CA LEU A 31 -13.01 11.26 -16.55
C LEU A 31 -13.50 10.08 -17.39
N ILE A 32 -14.81 9.83 -17.37
CA ILE A 32 -15.42 8.74 -18.16
C ILE A 32 -15.17 8.96 -19.66
N LEU A 33 -15.39 10.18 -20.15
CA LEU A 33 -15.22 10.50 -21.57
C LEU A 33 -13.75 10.36 -22.01
N VAL A 34 -12.78 10.81 -21.20
CA VAL A 34 -11.36 10.67 -21.50
C VAL A 34 -10.95 9.18 -21.56
N ILE A 35 -11.40 8.38 -20.59
CA ILE A 35 -11.14 6.94 -20.58
C ILE A 35 -11.75 6.26 -21.80
N THR A 36 -13.01 6.54 -22.09
CA THR A 36 -13.74 5.95 -23.23
C THR A 36 -13.09 6.34 -24.55
N ALA A 37 -12.73 7.62 -24.72
CA ALA A 37 -12.04 8.10 -25.91
C ALA A 37 -10.66 7.44 -26.08
N ALA A 38 -9.89 7.29 -25.00
CA ALA A 38 -8.59 6.64 -25.05
C ALA A 38 -8.70 5.16 -25.45
N ILE A 39 -9.67 4.42 -24.93
CA ILE A 39 -9.97 3.03 -25.32
C ILE A 39 -10.32 2.96 -26.81
N GLY A 40 -11.19 3.85 -27.30
CA GLY A 40 -11.58 3.91 -28.70
C GLY A 40 -10.40 4.19 -29.63
N LEU A 41 -9.60 5.21 -29.29
CA LEU A 41 -8.41 5.59 -30.06
C LEU A 41 -7.36 4.47 -30.11
N ALA A 42 -7.10 3.80 -28.97
CA ALA A 42 -6.17 2.67 -28.92
C ALA A 42 -6.67 1.50 -29.79
N GLY A 43 -7.97 1.18 -29.72
CA GLY A 43 -8.57 0.16 -30.56
C GLY A 43 -8.49 0.47 -32.07
N LEU A 44 -8.60 1.73 -32.47
CA LEU A 44 -8.42 2.15 -33.87
C LEU A 44 -6.95 2.13 -34.29
N LEU A 45 -6.04 2.58 -33.45
CA LEU A 45 -4.60 2.66 -33.76
C LEU A 45 -3.94 1.28 -33.90
N GLY A 46 -4.40 0.27 -33.14
CA GLY A 46 -3.87 -1.09 -33.25
C GLY A 46 -4.25 -1.82 -34.52
N ARG A 47 -5.39 -1.51 -35.14
CA ARG A 47 -5.94 -2.21 -36.30
C ARG A 47 -5.08 -2.26 -37.57
N PRO A 48 -4.43 -1.16 -38.02
CA PRO A 48 -3.61 -1.21 -39.23
C PRO A 48 -2.48 -2.23 -39.20
N PHE A 49 -2.10 -2.64 -37.98
CA PHE A 49 -1.00 -3.57 -37.74
C PHE A 49 -1.47 -4.98 -37.40
N ASP A 50 -2.79 -5.18 -37.28
CA ASP A 50 -3.38 -6.49 -37.03
C ASP A 50 -3.46 -7.29 -38.33
N THR A 51 -2.67 -8.36 -38.42
CA THR A 51 -2.60 -9.25 -39.59
C THR A 51 -3.54 -10.46 -39.48
N GLY A 52 -4.37 -10.52 -38.41
CA GLY A 52 -5.36 -11.58 -38.20
C GLY A 52 -6.48 -11.60 -39.23
N GLY A 53 -7.10 -12.75 -39.45
CA GLY A 53 -8.24 -12.89 -40.36
C GLY A 53 -9.48 -12.17 -39.85
N ARG A 54 -10.26 -11.54 -40.70
CA ARG A 54 -11.47 -10.80 -40.35
C ARG A 54 -12.55 -11.74 -39.80
N THR A 55 -12.87 -11.61 -38.51
CA THR A 55 -13.97 -12.33 -37.86
C THR A 55 -15.17 -11.42 -37.64
N VAL A 56 -16.36 -11.98 -37.37
CA VAL A 56 -17.56 -11.21 -37.01
C VAL A 56 -17.34 -10.36 -35.78
N PHE A 57 -16.56 -10.84 -34.81
CA PHE A 57 -16.19 -10.10 -33.60
C PHE A 57 -15.35 -8.85 -33.86
N GLU A 58 -14.62 -8.80 -34.99
CA GLU A 58 -13.83 -7.62 -35.36
C GLU A 58 -14.69 -6.44 -35.79
N LEU A 59 -15.84 -6.68 -36.43
CA LEU A 59 -16.77 -5.61 -36.82
C LEU A 59 -17.37 -4.94 -35.57
N ASP A 60 -17.74 -5.73 -34.56
CA ASP A 60 -18.25 -5.19 -33.29
C ASP A 60 -17.19 -4.37 -32.55
N ASN A 61 -15.97 -4.87 -32.53
CA ASN A 61 -14.84 -4.13 -31.94
C ASN A 61 -14.53 -2.85 -32.70
N LEU A 62 -14.63 -2.84 -34.03
CA LEU A 62 -14.46 -1.64 -34.85
C LEU A 62 -15.56 -0.61 -34.56
N SER A 63 -16.80 -1.06 -34.60
CA SER A 63 -17.96 -0.20 -34.34
C SER A 63 -17.89 0.45 -32.96
N ARG A 64 -17.53 -0.33 -31.96
CA ARG A 64 -17.29 0.15 -30.61
C ARG A 64 -16.15 1.17 -30.53
N SER A 65 -15.00 0.86 -31.15
CA SER A 65 -13.84 1.76 -31.17
C SER A 65 -14.15 3.07 -31.89
N LEU A 66 -14.88 3.04 -33.00
CA LEU A 66 -15.34 4.22 -33.72
C LEU A 66 -16.33 5.04 -32.87
N ALA A 67 -17.33 4.40 -32.25
CA ALA A 67 -18.27 5.09 -31.37
C ALA A 67 -17.55 5.76 -30.21
N PHE A 68 -16.61 5.06 -29.58
CA PHE A 68 -15.84 5.59 -28.45
C PHE A 68 -14.94 6.76 -28.86
N ALA A 69 -14.24 6.66 -29.97
CA ALA A 69 -13.36 7.73 -30.43
C ALA A 69 -14.12 8.93 -30.98
N LEU A 70 -15.16 8.72 -31.83
CA LEU A 70 -15.85 9.80 -32.55
C LEU A 70 -16.94 10.48 -31.70
N ILE A 71 -17.47 9.82 -30.70
CA ILE A 71 -18.49 10.41 -29.80
C ILE A 71 -17.83 10.90 -28.52
N ALA A 72 -17.12 10.02 -27.78
CA ALA A 72 -16.54 10.41 -26.50
C ALA A 72 -15.36 11.39 -26.68
N GLY A 73 -14.57 11.28 -27.77
CA GLY A 73 -13.44 12.18 -28.03
C GLY A 73 -13.84 13.65 -28.13
N PRO A 74 -14.73 14.05 -29.07
CA PRO A 74 -15.20 15.42 -29.18
C PRO A 74 -15.90 15.93 -27.93
N LEU A 75 -16.72 15.11 -27.27
CA LEU A 75 -17.39 15.48 -26.01
C LEU A 75 -16.34 15.71 -24.89
N ALA A 76 -15.31 14.88 -24.79
CA ALA A 76 -14.22 15.09 -23.84
C ALA A 76 -13.50 16.42 -24.11
N LEU A 77 -13.20 16.74 -25.38
CA LEU A 77 -12.56 18.01 -25.75
C LEU A 77 -13.42 19.23 -25.41
N VAL A 78 -14.73 19.17 -25.68
CA VAL A 78 -15.66 20.26 -25.33
C VAL A 78 -15.71 20.43 -23.81
N LEU A 79 -15.87 19.35 -23.07
CA LEU A 79 -15.96 19.41 -21.61
C LEU A 79 -14.63 19.85 -20.98
N TRP A 80 -13.51 19.43 -21.57
CA TRP A 80 -12.18 19.90 -21.20
C TRP A 80 -12.03 21.40 -21.44
N TRP A 81 -12.43 21.92 -22.60
CA TRP A 81 -12.38 23.33 -22.93
C TRP A 81 -13.22 24.18 -21.96
N LEU A 82 -14.44 23.72 -21.62
CA LEU A 82 -15.29 24.36 -20.62
C LEU A 82 -14.62 24.39 -19.23
N SER A 83 -14.01 23.28 -18.84
CA SER A 83 -13.27 23.16 -17.57
C SER A 83 -12.05 24.09 -17.58
N TRP A 84 -11.28 24.13 -18.68
CA TRP A 84 -10.12 25.00 -18.84
C TRP A 84 -10.44 26.48 -18.64
N ARG A 85 -11.56 26.95 -19.16
CA ARG A 85 -12.01 28.33 -18.95
C ARG A 85 -12.31 28.62 -17.48
N ARG A 86 -12.96 27.70 -16.79
CA ARG A 86 -13.33 27.85 -15.37
C ARG A 86 -12.12 27.76 -14.41
N LEU A 87 -11.07 27.07 -14.80
CA LEU A 87 -9.84 26.98 -14.02
C LEU A 87 -9.09 28.33 -13.88
N SER A 88 -9.57 29.41 -14.49
CA SER A 88 -9.12 30.77 -14.21
C SER A 88 -9.66 31.28 -12.86
N GLU A 89 -10.74 30.68 -12.34
CA GLU A 89 -11.31 31.01 -11.04
C GLU A 89 -10.49 30.29 -9.92
N PRO A 90 -10.01 31.01 -8.89
CA PRO A 90 -9.22 30.44 -7.81
C PRO A 90 -9.95 29.31 -7.05
N ASP A 91 -11.29 29.43 -6.87
CA ASP A 91 -12.10 28.46 -6.15
C ASP A 91 -12.23 27.14 -6.89
N GLU A 92 -12.18 27.15 -8.23
CA GLU A 92 -12.20 25.94 -9.03
C GLU A 92 -10.90 25.15 -8.86
N ARG A 93 -9.73 25.85 -8.85
CA ARG A 93 -8.41 25.24 -8.63
C ARG A 93 -8.22 24.69 -7.21
N ARG A 94 -8.84 25.34 -6.21
CA ARG A 94 -8.81 24.88 -4.80
C ARG A 94 -9.78 23.74 -4.54
N SER A 95 -10.66 23.43 -5.50
CA SER A 95 -11.61 22.33 -5.37
C SER A 95 -10.91 20.99 -5.25
N ILE A 96 -11.34 20.17 -4.28
CA ILE A 96 -10.87 18.79 -4.13
C ILE A 96 -11.21 17.93 -5.37
N TRP A 97 -12.33 18.24 -6.04
CA TRP A 97 -12.82 17.48 -7.20
C TRP A 97 -11.90 17.61 -8.42
N TRP A 98 -11.33 18.80 -8.64
CA TRP A 98 -10.31 19.01 -9.65
C TRP A 98 -9.03 18.22 -9.35
N GLY A 99 -8.56 18.31 -8.10
CA GLY A 99 -7.41 17.52 -7.66
C GLY A 99 -7.63 16.01 -7.76
N LEU A 100 -8.84 15.55 -7.41
CA LEU A 100 -9.22 14.13 -7.49
C LEU A 100 -9.28 13.64 -8.94
N TYR A 101 -9.92 14.42 -9.84
CA TYR A 101 -9.95 14.10 -11.27
C TYR A 101 -8.54 13.92 -11.83
N LEU A 102 -7.66 14.92 -11.63
CA LEU A 102 -6.29 14.85 -12.13
C LEU A 102 -5.51 13.69 -11.53
N THR A 103 -5.69 13.42 -10.24
CA THR A 103 -5.05 12.29 -9.56
C THR A 103 -5.47 10.97 -10.17
N ILE A 104 -6.77 10.74 -10.35
CA ILE A 104 -7.31 9.49 -10.90
C ILE A 104 -6.89 9.33 -12.36
N ALA A 105 -7.09 10.37 -13.20
CA ALA A 105 -6.74 10.32 -14.62
C ALA A 105 -5.24 10.10 -14.85
N HIS A 106 -4.38 10.79 -14.10
CA HIS A 106 -2.93 10.60 -14.13
C HIS A 106 -2.54 9.17 -13.71
N THR A 107 -3.12 8.67 -12.62
CA THR A 107 -2.75 7.34 -12.10
C THR A 107 -3.22 6.22 -13.01
N ILE A 108 -4.47 6.26 -13.51
CA ILE A 108 -4.99 5.27 -14.46
C ILE A 108 -4.14 5.28 -15.74
N SER A 109 -3.87 6.46 -16.30
CA SER A 109 -3.09 6.56 -17.53
C SER A 109 -1.65 6.11 -17.36
N LEU A 110 -0.99 6.40 -16.23
CA LEU A 110 0.33 5.90 -15.89
C LEU A 110 0.34 4.36 -15.84
N ILE A 111 -0.58 3.78 -15.09
CA ILE A 111 -0.68 2.32 -14.91
C ILE A 111 -0.92 1.66 -16.27
N THR A 112 -1.93 2.11 -17.02
CA THR A 112 -2.32 1.50 -18.29
C THR A 112 -1.21 1.65 -19.34
N ALA A 113 -0.60 2.84 -19.48
CA ALA A 113 0.51 3.06 -20.39
C ALA A 113 1.71 2.17 -20.06
N THR A 114 2.08 2.10 -18.78
CA THR A 114 3.23 1.30 -18.33
C THR A 114 2.96 -0.18 -18.56
N VAL A 115 1.82 -0.71 -18.09
CA VAL A 115 1.47 -2.12 -18.25
C VAL A 115 1.41 -2.51 -19.72
N ALA A 116 0.76 -1.68 -20.57
CA ALA A 116 0.67 -1.94 -22.00
C ALA A 116 2.04 -1.94 -22.68
N LEU A 117 2.93 -0.98 -22.34
CA LEU A 117 4.29 -0.93 -22.88
C LEU A 117 5.12 -2.15 -22.47
N LEU A 118 5.08 -2.52 -21.19
CA LEU A 118 5.84 -3.65 -20.69
C LEU A 118 5.30 -4.98 -21.25
N SER A 119 3.97 -5.12 -21.40
CA SER A 119 3.35 -6.27 -22.06
C SER A 119 3.77 -6.35 -23.53
N PHE A 120 3.78 -5.23 -24.26
CA PHE A 120 4.28 -5.17 -25.62
C PHE A 120 5.74 -5.64 -25.71
N LEU A 121 6.63 -5.08 -24.87
CA LEU A 121 8.04 -5.49 -24.84
C LEU A 121 8.22 -6.96 -24.47
N ALA A 122 7.43 -7.48 -23.53
CA ALA A 122 7.46 -8.88 -23.15
C ALA A 122 6.96 -9.80 -24.29
N SER A 123 5.96 -9.36 -25.07
CA SER A 123 5.44 -10.13 -26.20
C SER A 123 6.47 -10.35 -27.30
N LEU A 124 7.40 -9.40 -27.49
CA LEU A 124 8.50 -9.53 -28.45
C LEU A 124 9.44 -10.72 -28.16
N LEU A 125 9.44 -11.21 -26.91
CA LEU A 125 10.24 -12.34 -26.47
C LEU A 125 9.48 -13.68 -26.57
N ASN A 126 8.16 -13.65 -26.79
CA ASN A 126 7.36 -14.87 -26.89
C ASN A 126 7.52 -15.49 -28.29
N PRO A 127 8.11 -16.69 -28.38
CA PRO A 127 8.10 -17.45 -29.62
C PRO A 127 6.74 -18.13 -29.76
N GLU A 128 5.88 -17.68 -30.65
CA GLU A 128 4.75 -18.49 -31.08
C GLU A 128 5.25 -19.59 -32.03
N TRP A 129 4.94 -20.83 -31.68
CA TRP A 129 5.13 -21.97 -32.57
C TRP A 129 3.95 -22.02 -33.51
N THR A 130 4.14 -21.58 -34.76
CA THR A 130 3.12 -21.71 -35.80
C THR A 130 3.37 -22.94 -36.61
N VAL A 131 2.30 -23.68 -36.92
CA VAL A 131 2.33 -24.74 -37.91
C VAL A 131 2.22 -24.07 -39.29
N PHE A 132 3.28 -24.07 -40.05
CA PHE A 132 3.21 -23.57 -41.45
C PHE A 132 2.37 -24.50 -42.33
N PRO A 133 1.56 -23.99 -43.28
CA PRO A 133 0.70 -24.79 -44.14
C PRO A 133 1.44 -25.81 -45.01
N VAL A 134 2.76 -25.76 -45.09
CA VAL A 134 3.62 -26.65 -45.88
C VAL A 134 4.56 -27.43 -44.94
N GLY A 135 4.02 -28.06 -43.92
CA GLY A 135 4.69 -29.16 -43.20
C GLY A 135 5.89 -28.79 -42.33
N GLY A 136 6.01 -27.57 -41.86
CA GLY A 136 7.09 -27.16 -40.97
C GLY A 136 6.57 -26.49 -39.68
N PHE A 137 7.28 -26.73 -38.54
CA PHE A 137 7.16 -25.89 -37.35
C PHE A 137 8.19 -24.78 -37.43
N GLY A 138 7.77 -23.55 -37.35
CA GLY A 138 8.66 -22.40 -37.33
C GLY A 138 8.38 -21.47 -36.15
N ARG A 139 9.38 -20.69 -35.83
CA ARG A 139 9.33 -19.68 -34.77
C ARG A 139 8.99 -18.35 -35.41
N GLN A 140 7.78 -17.83 -35.16
CA GLN A 140 7.40 -16.50 -35.62
C GLN A 140 7.47 -15.56 -34.41
N LEU A 141 8.11 -14.41 -34.60
CA LEU A 141 8.10 -13.35 -33.59
C LEU A 141 6.71 -12.69 -33.67
N SER A 142 5.84 -12.97 -32.70
CA SER A 142 4.56 -12.30 -32.60
C SER A 142 4.71 -11.04 -31.76
N TRP A 143 4.22 -9.94 -32.27
CA TRP A 143 4.10 -8.69 -31.51
C TRP A 143 2.61 -8.34 -31.36
N ASP A 144 2.29 -7.71 -30.22
CA ASP A 144 0.91 -7.29 -29.93
C ASP A 144 0.70 -5.82 -30.34
N PRO A 145 0.07 -5.54 -31.51
CA PRO A 145 -0.16 -4.19 -31.98
C PRO A 145 -1.13 -3.41 -31.08
N TYR A 146 -2.05 -4.10 -30.42
CA TYR A 146 -2.99 -3.46 -29.50
C TYR A 146 -2.32 -3.05 -28.19
N ALA A 147 -1.36 -3.84 -27.70
CA ALA A 147 -0.56 -3.44 -26.54
C ALA A 147 0.26 -2.18 -26.85
N LEU A 148 0.91 -2.11 -28.03
CA LEU A 148 1.63 -0.92 -28.47
C LEU A 148 0.70 0.30 -28.63
N ALA A 149 -0.44 0.13 -29.28
CA ALA A 149 -1.43 1.19 -29.46
C ALA A 149 -1.94 1.72 -28.11
N ASN A 150 -2.26 0.84 -27.17
CA ASN A 150 -2.62 1.22 -25.80
C ASN A 150 -1.49 1.99 -25.11
N ALA A 151 -0.25 1.49 -25.20
CA ALA A 151 0.89 2.18 -24.60
C ALA A 151 1.03 3.61 -25.11
N LEU A 152 0.93 3.83 -26.42
CA LEU A 152 1.07 5.15 -27.03
C LEU A 152 -0.07 6.11 -26.65
N VAL A 153 -1.33 5.67 -26.79
CA VAL A 153 -2.49 6.50 -26.48
C VAL A 153 -2.52 6.86 -24.98
N TRP A 154 -2.32 5.88 -24.10
CA TRP A 154 -2.35 6.15 -22.66
C TRP A 154 -1.12 6.92 -22.18
N ALA A 155 0.03 6.79 -22.84
CA ALA A 155 1.19 7.64 -22.58
C ALA A 155 0.90 9.12 -22.93
N LEU A 156 0.20 9.41 -24.02
CA LEU A 156 -0.22 10.77 -24.37
C LEU A 156 -1.19 11.33 -23.32
N VAL A 157 -2.17 10.53 -22.88
CA VAL A 157 -3.10 10.91 -21.80
C VAL A 157 -2.34 11.19 -20.51
N TRP A 158 -1.36 10.33 -20.16
CA TRP A 158 -0.53 10.52 -18.97
C TRP A 158 0.33 11.79 -19.04
N VAL A 159 1.02 12.02 -20.15
CA VAL A 159 1.85 13.21 -20.35
C VAL A 159 1.02 14.48 -20.23
N TRP A 160 -0.19 14.49 -20.80
CA TRP A 160 -1.12 15.60 -20.69
C TRP A 160 -1.51 15.88 -19.24
N HIS A 161 -1.94 14.86 -18.49
CA HIS A 161 -2.35 15.02 -17.10
C HIS A 161 -1.16 15.36 -16.18
N ARG A 162 0.03 14.82 -16.48
CA ARG A 162 1.27 15.19 -15.77
C ARG A 162 1.62 16.68 -15.99
N TRP A 163 1.50 17.15 -17.22
CA TRP A 163 1.70 18.56 -17.52
C TRP A 163 0.67 19.43 -16.78
N MET A 164 -0.58 19.03 -16.72
CA MET A 164 -1.62 19.72 -15.97
C MET A 164 -1.36 19.80 -14.47
N LEU A 165 -0.85 18.74 -13.87
CA LEU A 165 -0.45 18.73 -12.46
C LEU A 165 0.66 19.75 -12.15
N ALA A 166 1.55 19.99 -13.10
CA ALA A 166 2.66 20.93 -12.99
C ALA A 166 2.32 22.36 -13.44
N HIS A 167 1.14 22.57 -14.06
CA HIS A 167 0.79 23.86 -14.65
C HIS A 167 0.59 24.94 -13.59
N ARG A 168 1.27 26.10 -13.76
CA ARG A 168 1.29 27.19 -12.75
C ARG A 168 -0.10 27.74 -12.46
N ASP A 169 -0.88 28.04 -13.52
CA ASP A 169 -2.13 28.77 -13.42
C ASP A 169 -3.38 27.90 -13.41
N LYS A 170 -3.29 26.62 -13.79
CA LYS A 170 -4.41 25.70 -13.94
C LYS A 170 -4.26 24.42 -13.10
N GLY A 171 -3.07 24.18 -12.57
CA GLY A 171 -2.81 23.01 -11.73
C GLY A 171 -3.61 23.03 -10.42
N PRO A 172 -3.84 21.85 -9.80
CA PRO A 172 -4.59 21.73 -8.58
C PRO A 172 -3.79 22.30 -7.40
N VAL A 173 -4.48 22.93 -6.45
CA VAL A 173 -3.89 23.39 -5.20
C VAL A 173 -3.91 22.23 -4.16
N ARG A 174 -4.98 21.42 -4.18
CA ARG A 174 -5.15 20.27 -3.28
C ARG A 174 -4.75 18.98 -3.96
N MET A 175 -4.33 18.00 -3.18
CA MET A 175 -3.96 16.63 -3.62
C MET A 175 -2.76 16.56 -4.58
N ARG A 176 -1.97 17.62 -4.72
CA ARG A 176 -0.85 17.69 -5.68
C ARG A 176 0.22 16.61 -5.48
N THR A 177 0.39 16.13 -4.24
CA THR A 177 1.39 15.11 -3.89
C THR A 177 0.88 13.68 -4.02
N VAL A 178 -0.44 13.46 -4.09
CA VAL A 178 -1.04 12.12 -4.13
C VAL A 178 -0.63 11.34 -5.39
N PRO A 179 -0.64 11.92 -6.61
CA PRO A 179 -0.17 11.21 -7.81
C PRO A 179 1.29 10.75 -7.72
N ILE A 180 2.16 11.54 -7.07
CA ILE A 180 3.57 11.19 -6.86
C ILE A 180 3.68 9.95 -5.98
N VAL A 181 2.91 9.90 -4.89
CA VAL A 181 2.89 8.75 -3.98
C VAL A 181 2.36 7.51 -4.69
N LEU A 182 1.24 7.61 -5.40
CA LEU A 182 0.68 6.49 -6.16
C LEU A 182 1.65 6.01 -7.25
N GLY A 183 2.36 6.92 -7.89
CA GLY A 183 3.36 6.59 -8.92
C GLY A 183 4.55 5.80 -8.36
N TRP A 184 5.17 6.25 -7.25
CA TRP A 184 6.28 5.48 -6.68
C TRP A 184 5.82 4.16 -6.06
N VAL A 185 4.62 4.09 -5.47
CA VAL A 185 4.02 2.84 -4.96
C VAL A 185 3.84 1.85 -6.11
N PHE A 186 3.26 2.29 -7.22
CA PHE A 186 3.08 1.45 -8.41
C PHE A 186 4.43 0.96 -8.98
N GLY A 187 5.40 1.87 -9.16
CA GLY A 187 6.74 1.50 -9.64
C GLY A 187 7.44 0.50 -8.73
N LEU A 188 7.38 0.70 -7.40
CA LEU A 188 7.93 -0.23 -6.42
C LEU A 188 7.25 -1.61 -6.48
N SER A 189 5.93 -1.66 -6.68
CA SER A 189 5.20 -2.92 -6.82
C SER A 189 5.66 -3.72 -8.04
N LEU A 190 5.93 -3.04 -9.16
CA LEU A 190 6.48 -3.67 -10.36
C LEU A 190 7.92 -4.15 -10.16
N ILE A 191 8.76 -3.38 -9.47
CA ILE A 191 10.13 -3.80 -9.10
C ILE A 191 10.06 -5.08 -8.29
N ILE A 192 9.26 -5.10 -7.23
CA ILE A 192 9.12 -6.25 -6.34
C ILE A 192 8.65 -7.47 -7.14
N GLY A 193 7.55 -7.36 -7.88
CA GLY A 193 6.98 -8.45 -8.64
C GLY A 193 7.92 -8.96 -9.73
N GLY A 194 8.51 -8.07 -10.53
CA GLY A 194 9.47 -8.42 -11.57
C GLY A 194 10.74 -9.07 -11.01
N SER A 195 11.30 -8.51 -9.92
CA SER A 195 12.52 -9.07 -9.29
C SER A 195 12.28 -10.43 -8.63
N ILE A 196 11.11 -10.64 -8.00
CA ILE A 196 10.75 -11.96 -7.46
C ILE A 196 10.63 -12.97 -8.59
N ASN A 197 9.91 -12.64 -9.67
CA ASN A 197 9.76 -13.55 -10.81
C ASN A 197 11.10 -13.86 -11.47
N LEU A 198 11.97 -12.86 -11.66
CA LEU A 198 13.31 -13.04 -12.20
C LEU A 198 14.11 -14.02 -11.35
N LEU A 199 14.21 -13.74 -10.05
CA LEU A 199 15.01 -14.56 -9.14
C LEU A 199 14.41 -15.96 -8.97
N SER A 200 13.08 -16.08 -8.90
CA SER A 200 12.40 -17.40 -8.84
C SER A 200 12.66 -18.22 -10.11
N THR A 201 12.67 -17.60 -11.28
CA THR A 201 13.00 -18.28 -12.54
C THR A 201 14.42 -18.82 -12.52
N LEU A 202 15.38 -18.01 -12.05
CA LEU A 202 16.79 -18.43 -11.93
C LEU A 202 16.97 -19.58 -10.93
N VAL A 203 16.32 -19.50 -9.75
CA VAL A 203 16.39 -20.56 -8.74
C VAL A 203 15.70 -21.83 -9.23
N ASN A 204 14.55 -21.73 -9.90
CA ASN A 204 13.86 -22.89 -10.49
C ASN A 204 14.73 -23.60 -11.53
N GLU A 205 15.46 -22.85 -12.36
CA GLU A 205 16.38 -23.46 -13.33
C GLU A 205 17.54 -24.22 -12.64
N VAL A 206 18.11 -23.62 -11.58
CA VAL A 206 19.13 -24.31 -10.76
C VAL A 206 18.57 -25.60 -10.16
N VAL A 207 17.34 -25.57 -9.63
CA VAL A 207 16.68 -26.77 -9.08
C VAL A 207 16.42 -27.80 -10.19
N ALA A 208 15.96 -27.38 -11.36
CA ALA A 208 15.70 -28.27 -12.50
C ALA A 208 16.98 -29.01 -12.95
N ILE A 209 18.09 -28.28 -13.05
CA ILE A 209 19.40 -28.87 -13.36
C ILE A 209 19.83 -29.84 -12.25
N ALA A 210 19.73 -29.43 -10.99
CA ALA A 210 20.16 -30.25 -9.84
C ALA A 210 19.32 -31.54 -9.67
N THR A 211 18.05 -31.51 -10.07
CA THR A 211 17.14 -32.66 -9.98
C THR A 211 16.99 -33.44 -11.29
N ASN A 212 17.69 -33.03 -12.33
CA ASN A 212 17.60 -33.57 -13.69
C ASN A 212 16.14 -33.63 -14.19
N THR A 213 15.37 -32.56 -13.89
CA THR A 213 13.96 -32.45 -14.27
C THR A 213 13.89 -31.60 -15.55
N PRO A 214 13.39 -32.13 -16.69
CA PRO A 214 13.33 -31.36 -17.94
C PRO A 214 12.35 -30.20 -17.80
N SER A 215 12.74 -29.00 -18.25
CA SER A 215 11.85 -27.86 -18.37
C SER A 215 10.97 -28.06 -19.62
N LEU A 216 9.64 -28.00 -19.42
CA LEU A 216 8.67 -28.03 -20.53
C LEU A 216 8.26 -26.61 -20.90
N GLY A 217 8.19 -26.31 -22.20
CA GLY A 217 7.71 -25.02 -22.72
C GLY A 217 8.83 -24.10 -23.20
N ALA A 218 8.64 -22.77 -23.03
CA ALA A 218 9.63 -21.79 -23.45
C ALA A 218 10.90 -21.88 -22.60
N PRO A 219 12.09 -21.61 -23.16
CA PRO A 219 13.35 -21.61 -22.42
C PRO A 219 13.29 -20.65 -21.22
N TRP A 220 13.92 -21.03 -20.09
CA TRP A 220 13.91 -20.25 -18.85
C TRP A 220 14.34 -18.79 -19.02
N TRP A 221 15.30 -18.52 -19.91
CA TRP A 221 15.79 -17.17 -20.18
C TRP A 221 14.72 -16.22 -20.78
N VAL A 222 13.70 -16.76 -21.47
CA VAL A 222 12.56 -15.97 -21.96
C VAL A 222 11.78 -15.41 -20.77
N TRP A 223 11.45 -16.26 -19.81
CA TRP A 223 10.76 -15.87 -18.59
C TRP A 223 11.59 -14.91 -17.74
N ALA A 224 12.91 -15.15 -17.66
CA ALA A 224 13.83 -14.27 -16.94
C ALA A 224 13.91 -12.88 -17.59
N LEU A 225 14.00 -12.80 -18.92
CA LEU A 225 14.02 -11.52 -19.62
C LEU A 225 12.68 -10.78 -19.53
N GLN A 226 11.56 -11.48 -19.60
CA GLN A 226 10.25 -10.88 -19.38
C GLN A 226 10.16 -10.30 -17.95
N ALA A 227 10.55 -11.06 -16.95
CA ALA A 227 10.59 -10.58 -15.56
C ALA A 227 11.51 -9.36 -15.38
N LEU A 228 12.65 -9.35 -16.07
CA LEU A 228 13.58 -8.21 -16.10
C LEU A 228 12.96 -6.97 -16.74
N ILE A 229 12.19 -7.11 -17.83
CA ILE A 229 11.44 -6.00 -18.45
C ILE A 229 10.50 -5.36 -17.43
N TRP A 230 9.74 -6.17 -16.71
CA TRP A 230 8.83 -5.68 -15.67
C TRP A 230 9.57 -5.00 -14.51
N ALA A 231 10.66 -5.57 -14.03
CA ALA A 231 11.47 -4.97 -12.98
C ALA A 231 12.11 -3.64 -13.42
N ALA A 232 12.68 -3.60 -14.63
CA ALA A 232 13.32 -2.41 -15.18
C ALA A 232 12.31 -1.29 -15.47
N GLY A 233 11.15 -1.62 -16.03
CA GLY A 233 10.05 -0.66 -16.23
C GLY A 233 9.53 -0.11 -14.91
N GLY A 234 9.36 -0.98 -13.91
CA GLY A 234 9.04 -0.57 -12.55
C GLY A 234 10.08 0.35 -11.93
N ALA A 235 11.38 0.04 -12.13
CA ALA A 235 12.47 0.86 -11.64
C ALA A 235 12.48 2.26 -12.28
N LEU A 236 12.16 2.37 -13.56
CA LEU A 236 12.05 3.66 -14.25
C LEU A 236 10.89 4.49 -13.69
N VAL A 237 9.70 3.89 -13.51
CA VAL A 237 8.53 4.57 -12.93
C VAL A 237 8.81 4.99 -11.49
N TRP A 238 9.38 4.09 -10.69
CA TRP A 238 9.75 4.39 -9.32
C TRP A 238 10.80 5.51 -9.23
N TRP A 239 11.87 5.44 -10.01
CA TRP A 239 12.91 6.47 -10.08
C TRP A 239 12.32 7.84 -10.41
N LEU A 240 11.41 7.91 -11.40
CA LEU A 240 10.75 9.14 -11.81
C LEU A 240 10.01 9.80 -10.63
N HIS A 241 9.16 9.04 -9.90
CA HIS A 241 8.33 9.60 -8.84
C HIS A 241 9.07 9.70 -7.49
N TRP A 242 10.05 8.82 -7.23
CA TRP A 242 10.79 8.79 -5.97
C TRP A 242 11.91 9.84 -5.92
N TYR A 243 12.70 9.95 -6.99
CA TYR A 243 13.83 10.89 -7.05
C TYR A 243 13.48 12.18 -7.78
N ARG A 244 13.01 12.11 -9.03
CA ARG A 244 12.78 13.29 -9.86
C ARG A 244 11.61 14.15 -9.37
N ASP A 245 10.51 13.51 -8.93
CA ASP A 245 9.35 14.20 -8.35
C ASP A 245 9.48 14.35 -6.83
N ALA A 246 10.64 14.04 -6.27
CA ALA A 246 10.98 14.19 -4.86
C ALA A 246 10.04 13.44 -3.88
N GLY A 247 9.44 12.32 -4.29
CA GLY A 247 8.55 11.51 -3.44
C GLY A 247 9.17 11.13 -2.11
N ARG A 248 10.50 10.87 -2.09
CA ARG A 248 11.26 10.52 -0.87
C ARG A 248 11.26 11.63 0.21
N THR A 249 11.09 12.89 -0.18
CA THR A 249 11.15 14.05 0.72
C THR A 249 9.77 14.58 1.13
N LEU A 250 8.68 14.00 0.57
CA LEU A 250 7.32 14.43 0.88
C LEU A 250 6.97 14.21 2.35
N SER A 251 6.53 15.29 3.03
CA SER A 251 6.17 15.27 4.46
C SER A 251 4.70 14.99 4.75
N THR A 252 3.93 14.55 3.75
CA THR A 252 2.49 14.31 3.91
C THR A 252 2.19 13.00 4.66
N VAL A 253 1.09 12.97 5.40
CA VAL A 253 0.60 11.78 6.11
C VAL A 253 0.39 10.62 5.12
N PHE A 254 -0.14 10.91 3.93
CA PHE A 254 -0.36 9.89 2.91
C PHE A 254 0.95 9.21 2.47
N ASN A 255 2.03 10.00 2.26
CA ASN A 255 3.34 9.45 1.95
C ASN A 255 3.92 8.64 3.12
N ALA A 256 3.75 9.10 4.36
CA ALA A 256 4.20 8.37 5.54
C ALA A 256 3.50 6.99 5.66
N VAL A 257 2.17 6.95 5.47
CA VAL A 257 1.40 5.70 5.47
C VAL A 257 1.85 4.77 4.34
N ALA A 258 2.02 5.29 3.12
CA ALA A 258 2.50 4.51 1.98
C ALA A 258 3.90 3.93 2.24
N LEU A 259 4.82 4.70 2.85
CA LEU A 259 6.16 4.24 3.25
C LEU A 259 6.09 3.11 4.29
N VAL A 260 5.24 3.26 5.31
CA VAL A 260 5.09 2.20 6.33
C VAL A 260 4.52 0.93 5.70
N ILE A 261 3.53 1.03 4.82
CA ILE A 261 2.89 -0.16 4.21
C ILE A 261 3.83 -0.79 3.17
N MET A 262 4.27 -0.02 2.16
CA MET A 262 4.99 -0.55 1.00
C MET A 262 6.50 -0.66 1.22
N GLY A 263 7.08 0.23 2.04
CA GLY A 263 8.53 0.24 2.31
C GLY A 263 8.93 -0.60 3.52
N ILE A 264 8.02 -0.86 4.47
CA ILE A 264 8.35 -1.54 5.72
C ILE A 264 7.49 -2.79 5.94
N LEU A 265 6.16 -2.68 6.03
CA LEU A 265 5.27 -3.78 6.41
C LEU A 265 5.27 -4.92 5.39
N LEU A 266 4.98 -4.61 4.13
CA LEU A 266 4.95 -5.59 3.04
C LEU A 266 6.32 -6.30 2.87
N PRO A 267 7.45 -5.57 2.76
CA PRO A 267 8.76 -6.23 2.66
C PRO A 267 9.14 -7.06 3.88
N THR A 268 8.72 -6.65 5.09
CA THR A 268 8.91 -7.46 6.30
C THR A 268 8.15 -8.77 6.21
N GLY A 269 6.88 -8.74 5.80
CA GLY A 269 6.07 -9.95 5.59
C GLY A 269 6.71 -10.89 4.57
N MET A 270 7.22 -10.33 3.46
CA MET A 270 7.93 -11.09 2.43
C MET A 270 9.23 -11.71 2.97
N ALA A 271 10.03 -10.95 3.72
CA ALA A 271 11.28 -11.45 4.29
C ALA A 271 11.03 -12.58 5.32
N ILE A 272 10.06 -12.40 6.21
CA ILE A 272 9.67 -13.41 7.20
C ILE A 272 9.10 -14.65 6.49
N GLY A 273 8.11 -14.49 5.62
CA GLY A 273 7.47 -15.59 4.93
C GLY A 273 8.44 -16.36 4.02
N GLY A 274 9.26 -15.63 3.26
CA GLY A 274 10.28 -16.24 2.41
C GLY A 274 11.33 -17.03 3.20
N THR A 275 11.85 -16.46 4.28
CA THR A 275 12.81 -17.15 5.17
C THR A 275 12.16 -18.37 5.83
N ALA A 276 10.92 -18.27 6.27
CA ALA A 276 10.18 -19.40 6.83
C ALA A 276 9.96 -20.51 5.78
N THR A 277 9.68 -20.15 4.52
CA THR A 277 9.56 -21.13 3.43
C THR A 277 10.89 -21.85 3.17
N VAL A 278 12.02 -21.12 3.17
CA VAL A 278 13.35 -21.75 3.06
C VAL A 278 13.60 -22.70 4.21
N LEU A 279 13.31 -22.29 5.45
CA LEU A 279 13.47 -23.14 6.63
C LEU A 279 12.55 -24.37 6.56
N TYR A 280 11.32 -24.21 6.10
CA TYR A 280 10.39 -25.34 5.86
C TYR A 280 11.00 -26.37 4.91
N VAL A 281 11.55 -25.92 3.76
CA VAL A 281 12.18 -26.83 2.79
C VAL A 281 13.36 -27.55 3.43
N LEU A 282 14.21 -26.84 4.20
CA LEU A 282 15.34 -27.45 4.89
C LEU A 282 14.91 -28.51 5.91
N LEU A 283 13.89 -28.23 6.71
CA LEU A 283 13.32 -29.19 7.67
C LEU A 283 12.76 -30.44 6.96
N THR A 284 12.08 -30.24 5.84
CA THR A 284 11.52 -31.33 5.02
C THR A 284 12.63 -32.19 4.41
N LEU A 285 13.72 -31.59 3.93
CA LEU A 285 14.89 -32.31 3.40
C LEU A 285 15.58 -33.16 4.48
N VAL A 286 15.78 -32.58 5.68
CA VAL A 286 16.45 -33.30 6.79
C VAL A 286 15.61 -34.45 7.32
N ALA A 287 14.27 -34.26 7.40
CA ALA A 287 13.37 -35.27 7.92
C ALA A 287 13.03 -36.39 6.91
N GLY A 288 13.22 -36.13 5.61
CA GLY A 288 12.78 -36.99 4.52
C GLY A 288 11.27 -36.93 4.32
N SER A 289 10.81 -36.45 3.17
CA SER A 289 9.35 -36.35 2.86
C SER A 289 8.79 -37.60 2.17
N GLY A 290 9.64 -38.43 1.60
CA GLY A 290 9.22 -39.49 0.67
C GLY A 290 8.84 -38.99 -0.72
N ASP A 291 8.73 -37.67 -0.91
CA ASP A 291 8.45 -37.03 -2.20
C ASP A 291 9.73 -36.93 -3.06
N PRO A 292 9.59 -36.84 -4.39
CA PRO A 292 10.71 -36.52 -5.26
C PRO A 292 11.39 -35.19 -4.85
N LEU A 293 12.72 -35.14 -5.01
CA LEU A 293 13.51 -33.95 -4.63
C LEU A 293 13.02 -32.67 -5.34
N SER A 294 12.59 -32.78 -6.61
CA SER A 294 12.02 -31.66 -7.37
C SER A 294 10.75 -31.09 -6.73
N VAL A 295 9.90 -31.92 -6.17
CA VAL A 295 8.67 -31.51 -5.46
C VAL A 295 9.01 -30.85 -4.13
N THR A 296 9.94 -31.46 -3.37
CA THR A 296 10.39 -30.92 -2.08
C THR A 296 11.05 -29.54 -2.23
N LEU A 297 11.81 -29.32 -3.31
CA LEU A 297 12.50 -28.05 -3.58
C LEU A 297 11.62 -26.99 -4.26
N TRP A 298 10.45 -27.36 -4.76
CA TRP A 298 9.54 -26.43 -5.47
C TRP A 298 9.30 -25.11 -4.73
N PRO A 299 9.04 -25.06 -3.41
CA PRO A 299 8.80 -23.81 -2.70
C PRO A 299 10.04 -22.92 -2.54
N LEU A 300 11.25 -23.48 -2.74
CA LEU A 300 12.52 -22.81 -2.47
C LEU A 300 12.70 -21.56 -3.32
N ALA A 301 12.30 -21.61 -4.59
CA ALA A 301 12.44 -20.49 -5.52
C ALA A 301 11.66 -19.26 -5.04
N GLY A 302 10.39 -19.45 -4.69
CA GLY A 302 9.56 -18.39 -4.13
C GLY A 302 10.07 -17.91 -2.77
N GLY A 303 10.48 -18.85 -1.91
CA GLY A 303 10.99 -18.55 -0.57
C GLY A 303 12.25 -17.69 -0.60
N VAL A 304 13.27 -18.11 -1.35
CA VAL A 304 14.53 -17.35 -1.49
C VAL A 304 14.27 -15.98 -2.10
N SER A 305 13.48 -15.93 -3.16
CA SER A 305 13.17 -14.67 -3.87
C SER A 305 12.44 -13.67 -2.96
N ALA A 306 11.42 -14.12 -2.25
CA ALA A 306 10.67 -13.27 -1.33
C ALA A 306 11.54 -12.80 -0.16
N ALA A 307 12.38 -13.70 0.40
CA ALA A 307 13.28 -13.35 1.49
C ALA A 307 14.28 -12.27 1.07
N LEU A 308 14.97 -12.46 -0.05
CA LEU A 308 16.01 -11.53 -0.52
C LEU A 308 15.42 -10.19 -0.96
N ILE A 309 14.40 -10.21 -1.81
CA ILE A 309 13.79 -8.97 -2.31
C ILE A 309 13.10 -8.21 -1.17
N GLY A 310 12.39 -8.92 -0.28
CA GLY A 310 11.80 -8.30 0.92
C GLY A 310 12.86 -7.66 1.81
N ALA A 311 13.97 -8.35 2.09
CA ALA A 311 15.06 -7.80 2.88
C ALA A 311 15.69 -6.56 2.22
N LEU A 312 15.97 -6.59 0.92
CA LEU A 312 16.57 -5.47 0.19
C LEU A 312 15.66 -4.23 0.20
N VAL A 313 14.36 -4.39 -0.08
CA VAL A 313 13.38 -3.29 -0.05
C VAL A 313 13.25 -2.71 1.36
N LEU A 314 13.20 -3.55 2.38
CA LEU A 314 13.12 -3.13 3.78
C LEU A 314 14.37 -2.34 4.20
N LEU A 315 15.57 -2.85 3.91
CA LEU A 315 16.84 -2.19 4.25
C LEU A 315 16.97 -0.84 3.56
N TYR A 316 16.62 -0.77 2.26
CA TYR A 316 16.65 0.49 1.52
C TYR A 316 15.71 1.54 2.13
N HIS A 317 14.44 1.19 2.38
CA HIS A 317 13.47 2.18 2.88
C HIS A 317 13.74 2.58 4.33
N ARG A 318 14.29 1.70 5.15
CA ARG A 318 14.76 2.06 6.50
C ARG A 318 15.89 3.08 6.47
N SER A 319 16.85 2.95 5.53
CA SER A 319 17.95 3.89 5.39
C SER A 319 17.53 5.22 4.75
N ALA A 320 16.54 5.18 3.84
CA ALA A 320 16.04 6.35 3.14
C ALA A 320 15.08 7.23 3.97
N THR A 321 14.59 6.71 5.12
CA THR A 321 13.58 7.39 5.95
C THR A 321 14.23 7.97 7.20
N ALA A 322 14.47 9.28 7.20
CA ALA A 322 15.07 9.98 8.35
C ALA A 322 14.05 10.40 9.43
N ARG A 323 12.74 10.27 9.20
CA ARG A 323 11.70 10.74 10.13
C ARG A 323 11.48 9.78 11.28
N GLU A 324 11.66 10.26 12.49
CA GLU A 324 11.50 9.48 13.71
C GLU A 324 10.07 8.92 13.87
N SER A 325 9.05 9.70 13.55
CA SER A 325 7.64 9.26 13.61
C SER A 325 7.34 8.08 12.66
N VAL A 326 7.87 8.12 11.42
CA VAL A 326 7.72 7.02 10.45
C VAL A 326 8.51 5.79 10.90
N MET A 327 9.71 5.98 11.44
CA MET A 327 10.53 4.89 12.00
C MET A 327 9.85 4.23 13.20
N HIS A 328 9.21 5.01 14.06
CA HIS A 328 8.45 4.48 15.19
C HIS A 328 7.23 3.68 14.74
N ALA A 329 6.42 4.24 13.83
CA ALA A 329 5.29 3.52 13.22
C ALA A 329 5.76 2.25 12.48
N GLY A 330 6.90 2.32 11.78
CA GLY A 330 7.51 1.18 11.12
C GLY A 330 7.92 0.06 12.09
N ARG A 331 8.51 0.39 13.25
CA ARG A 331 8.83 -0.62 14.29
C ARG A 331 7.57 -1.32 14.79
N LEU A 332 6.49 -0.58 15.05
CA LEU A 332 5.20 -1.15 15.44
C LEU A 332 4.62 -2.05 14.35
N ALA A 333 4.70 -1.63 13.08
CA ALA A 333 4.24 -2.42 11.93
C ALA A 333 5.04 -3.73 11.78
N VAL A 334 6.38 -3.68 11.87
CA VAL A 334 7.24 -4.87 11.87
C VAL A 334 6.92 -5.80 13.03
N SER A 335 6.75 -5.23 14.25
CA SER A 335 6.36 -6.01 15.43
C SER A 335 5.01 -6.69 15.23
N GLY A 336 4.02 -5.99 14.66
CA GLY A 336 2.69 -6.54 14.36
C GLY A 336 2.74 -7.67 13.35
N ALA A 337 3.47 -7.51 12.25
CA ALA A 337 3.63 -8.54 11.22
C ALA A 337 4.33 -9.80 11.77
N ALA A 338 5.42 -9.59 12.54
CA ALA A 338 6.15 -10.69 13.15
C ALA A 338 5.33 -11.40 14.23
N LEU A 339 4.54 -10.66 15.03
CA LEU A 339 3.60 -11.24 16.00
C LEU A 339 2.54 -12.10 15.32
N ALA A 340 1.95 -11.60 14.23
CA ALA A 340 0.97 -12.35 13.44
C ALA A 340 1.57 -13.65 12.91
N GLY A 341 2.81 -13.60 12.37
CA GLY A 341 3.53 -14.81 11.95
C GLY A 341 3.79 -15.78 13.11
N ALA A 342 4.23 -15.30 14.27
CA ALA A 342 4.48 -16.13 15.45
C ALA A 342 3.19 -16.78 15.97
N ALA A 343 2.09 -16.02 16.08
CA ALA A 343 0.78 -16.54 16.49
C ALA A 343 0.25 -17.59 15.51
N THR A 344 0.40 -17.35 14.20
CA THR A 344 0.08 -18.32 13.16
C THR A 344 0.89 -19.60 13.31
N GLY A 345 2.21 -19.47 13.55
CA GLY A 345 3.10 -20.62 13.79
C GLY A 345 2.68 -21.46 14.98
N VAL A 346 2.36 -20.82 16.12
CA VAL A 346 1.83 -21.52 17.31
C VAL A 346 0.54 -22.27 16.97
N GLY A 347 -0.41 -21.60 16.30
CA GLY A 347 -1.69 -22.22 15.92
C GLY A 347 -1.51 -23.42 15.00
N ILE A 348 -0.60 -23.32 14.00
CA ILE A 348 -0.29 -24.42 13.08
C ILE A 348 0.38 -25.58 13.82
N VAL A 349 1.33 -25.32 14.72
CA VAL A 349 2.01 -26.37 15.52
C VAL A 349 0.98 -27.15 16.36
N ILE A 350 0.06 -26.45 17.05
CA ILE A 350 -1.00 -27.11 17.81
C ILE A 350 -1.90 -27.95 16.90
N ASN A 351 -2.33 -27.38 15.77
CA ASN A 351 -3.16 -28.10 14.80
C ASN A 351 -2.46 -29.36 14.27
N ALA A 352 -1.17 -29.26 13.90
CA ALA A 352 -0.40 -30.37 13.40
C ALA A 352 -0.15 -31.46 14.45
N THR A 353 0.12 -31.06 15.70
CA THR A 353 0.31 -31.99 16.82
C THR A 353 -0.96 -32.79 17.08
N LEU A 354 -2.13 -32.13 17.06
CA LEU A 354 -3.43 -32.80 17.21
C LEU A 354 -3.73 -33.71 16.00
N ALA A 355 -3.34 -33.29 14.78
CA ALA A 355 -3.49 -34.13 13.60
C ALA A 355 -2.65 -35.43 13.68
N ALA A 356 -1.50 -35.39 14.31
CA ALA A 356 -0.62 -36.54 14.44
C ALA A 356 -1.15 -37.63 15.39
N ILE A 357 -2.07 -37.32 16.30
CA ILE A 357 -2.69 -38.26 17.25
C ILE A 357 -4.04 -38.77 16.78
N THR A 358 -4.57 -38.28 15.66
CA THR A 358 -5.82 -38.73 15.06
C THR A 358 -5.57 -39.65 13.87
N PRO A 359 -6.38 -40.73 13.65
CA PRO A 359 -6.25 -41.56 12.47
C PRO A 359 -6.53 -40.72 11.23
N ALA A 360 -5.57 -40.69 10.28
CA ALA A 360 -5.69 -39.90 9.05
C ALA A 360 -6.87 -40.47 8.18
N LEU A 361 -7.96 -39.75 8.11
CA LEU A 361 -9.03 -39.97 7.14
C LEU A 361 -8.77 -39.31 5.79
N TYR A 362 -7.78 -38.41 5.71
CA TYR A 362 -7.45 -37.62 4.54
C TYR A 362 -5.96 -37.68 4.17
N PHE A 363 -5.69 -37.61 2.86
CA PHE A 363 -4.36 -37.53 2.28
C PHE A 363 -3.66 -36.21 2.66
N GLY A 364 -2.81 -36.25 3.65
CA GLY A 364 -1.95 -35.15 4.05
C GLY A 364 -0.98 -35.61 5.14
N ASP A 365 0.31 -35.38 4.94
CA ASP A 365 1.30 -35.67 5.96
C ASP A 365 1.24 -34.60 7.06
N PRO A 366 0.87 -34.94 8.33
CA PRO A 366 0.87 -34.00 9.45
C PRO A 366 2.25 -33.37 9.70
N ARG A 367 3.34 -34.05 9.26
CA ARG A 367 4.70 -33.55 9.39
C ARG A 367 4.95 -32.29 8.56
N SER A 368 4.42 -32.25 7.33
CA SER A 368 4.56 -31.07 6.46
C SER A 368 3.92 -29.82 7.11
N LEU A 369 2.74 -30.00 7.71
CA LEU A 369 2.06 -28.95 8.45
C LEU A 369 2.87 -28.52 9.69
N LEU A 370 3.42 -29.49 10.45
CA LEU A 370 4.25 -29.22 11.62
C LEU A 370 5.50 -28.44 11.25
N PHE A 371 6.20 -28.83 10.19
CA PHE A 371 7.41 -28.13 9.73
C PHE A 371 7.09 -26.70 9.26
N GLY A 372 5.96 -26.48 8.59
CA GLY A 372 5.48 -25.15 8.24
C GLY A 372 5.21 -24.28 9.48
N GLY A 373 4.55 -24.85 10.48
CA GLY A 373 4.30 -24.17 11.76
C GLY A 373 5.58 -23.83 12.52
N ILE A 374 6.51 -24.78 12.62
CA ILE A 374 7.81 -24.57 13.27
C ILE A 374 8.62 -23.51 12.50
N ALA A 375 8.65 -23.59 11.18
CA ALA A 375 9.42 -22.67 10.35
C ALA A 375 8.95 -21.22 10.51
N ILE A 376 7.64 -20.96 10.41
CA ILE A 376 7.12 -19.60 10.57
C ILE A 376 7.29 -19.10 12.01
N LEU A 377 7.12 -19.95 13.01
CA LEU A 377 7.33 -19.60 14.42
C LEU A 377 8.80 -19.26 14.70
N ALA A 378 9.72 -20.12 14.24
CA ALA A 378 11.16 -19.96 14.47
C ALA A 378 11.73 -18.69 13.81
N VAL A 379 11.15 -18.22 12.71
CA VAL A 379 11.54 -16.96 12.06
C VAL A 379 10.84 -15.75 12.70
N SER A 380 9.54 -15.86 12.93
CA SER A 380 8.73 -14.71 13.36
C SER A 380 8.92 -14.35 14.82
N ALA A 381 9.02 -15.33 15.72
CA ALA A 381 9.10 -15.05 17.16
C ALA A 381 10.38 -14.29 17.57
N PRO A 382 11.60 -14.63 17.07
CA PRO A 382 12.79 -13.85 17.33
C PRO A 382 12.70 -12.41 16.76
N VAL A 383 12.17 -12.24 15.55
CA VAL A 383 12.00 -10.92 14.94
C VAL A 383 11.04 -10.07 15.79
N TRP A 384 9.89 -10.64 16.18
CA TRP A 384 8.96 -9.97 17.07
C TRP A 384 9.61 -9.55 18.38
N TRP A 385 10.27 -10.45 19.08
CA TRP A 385 10.89 -10.18 20.37
C TRP A 385 11.99 -9.12 20.28
N LEU A 386 12.88 -9.20 19.26
CA LEU A 386 13.96 -8.24 19.05
C LEU A 386 13.46 -6.83 18.76
N VAL A 387 12.37 -6.70 17.98
CA VAL A 387 11.80 -5.39 17.64
C VAL A 387 10.95 -4.85 18.78
N TRP A 388 10.10 -5.70 19.37
CA TRP A 388 9.16 -5.33 20.42
C TRP A 388 9.84 -4.75 21.66
N ARG A 389 10.91 -5.40 22.13
CA ARG A 389 11.66 -4.92 23.32
C ARG A 389 12.29 -3.53 23.16
N ARG A 390 12.40 -3.05 21.91
CA ARG A 390 12.96 -1.72 21.58
C ARG A 390 11.90 -0.66 21.32
N VAL A 391 10.62 -1.00 21.45
CA VAL A 391 9.52 -0.05 21.28
C VAL A 391 9.35 0.77 22.55
N PRO A 392 9.60 2.10 22.52
CA PRO A 392 9.44 2.94 23.70
C PRO A 392 7.97 3.10 24.07
N VAL A 393 7.72 3.45 25.33
CA VAL A 393 6.37 3.79 25.79
C VAL A 393 5.94 5.09 25.10
N SER A 394 4.84 5.05 24.37
CA SER A 394 4.32 6.17 23.58
C SER A 394 2.81 6.04 23.38
N SER A 395 2.16 7.12 22.94
CA SER A 395 0.74 7.09 22.57
C SER A 395 0.47 6.08 21.44
N ALA A 396 1.34 5.99 20.45
CA ALA A 396 1.24 5.01 19.36
C ALA A 396 1.36 3.57 19.87
N LYS A 397 2.26 3.28 20.83
CA LYS A 397 2.35 1.95 21.47
C LYS A 397 1.06 1.62 22.22
N ARG A 398 0.45 2.57 22.92
CA ARG A 398 -0.84 2.35 23.60
C ARG A 398 -1.96 2.00 22.65
N VAL A 399 -2.07 2.72 21.52
CA VAL A 399 -3.05 2.41 20.47
C VAL A 399 -2.78 1.02 19.89
N TYR A 400 -1.53 0.69 19.57
CA TYR A 400 -1.14 -0.65 19.09
C TYR A 400 -1.56 -1.75 20.07
N LEU A 401 -1.30 -1.60 21.38
CA LEU A 401 -1.69 -2.57 22.40
C LEU A 401 -3.21 -2.79 22.44
N ILE A 402 -4.01 -1.71 22.36
CA ILE A 402 -5.47 -1.78 22.36
C ILE A 402 -5.96 -2.50 21.09
N VAL A 403 -5.40 -2.17 19.93
CA VAL A 403 -5.79 -2.78 18.65
C VAL A 403 -5.44 -4.28 18.65
N VAL A 404 -4.21 -4.64 19.03
CA VAL A 404 -3.78 -6.05 19.06
C VAL A 404 -4.60 -6.85 20.06
N PHE A 405 -4.81 -6.32 21.28
CA PHE A 405 -5.67 -6.96 22.27
C PHE A 405 -7.10 -7.12 21.74
N GLY A 406 -7.70 -6.06 21.21
CA GLY A 406 -9.09 -6.08 20.73
C GLY A 406 -9.30 -7.05 19.57
N VAL A 407 -8.41 -7.01 18.57
CA VAL A 407 -8.48 -7.92 17.41
C VAL A 407 -8.27 -9.38 17.86
N SER A 408 -7.26 -9.66 18.69
CA SER A 408 -6.99 -11.03 19.14
C SER A 408 -8.10 -11.57 20.04
N ALA A 409 -8.70 -10.74 20.89
CA ALA A 409 -9.85 -11.12 21.73
C ALA A 409 -11.10 -11.40 20.86
N LEU A 410 -11.35 -10.60 19.83
CA LEU A 410 -12.45 -10.83 18.90
C LEU A 410 -12.27 -12.15 18.12
N VAL A 411 -11.06 -12.40 17.61
CA VAL A 411 -10.75 -13.67 16.92
C VAL A 411 -10.90 -14.85 17.88
N ALA A 412 -10.43 -14.74 19.12
CA ALA A 412 -10.61 -15.77 20.13
C ALA A 412 -12.10 -16.07 20.39
N LEU A 413 -12.93 -15.03 20.51
CA LEU A 413 -14.39 -15.19 20.70
C LEU A 413 -15.05 -15.89 19.51
N ILE A 414 -14.76 -15.43 18.29
CA ILE A 414 -15.30 -16.06 17.07
C ILE A 414 -14.88 -17.52 16.99
N THR A 415 -13.60 -17.80 17.28
CA THR A 415 -13.08 -19.17 17.23
C THR A 415 -13.70 -20.06 18.31
N LEU A 416 -13.94 -19.51 19.50
CA LEU A 416 -14.65 -20.22 20.56
C LEU A 416 -16.08 -20.60 20.13
N LEU A 417 -16.79 -19.70 19.45
CA LEU A 417 -18.11 -19.98 18.89
C LEU A 417 -18.06 -21.08 17.82
N VAL A 418 -17.02 -21.07 16.96
CA VAL A 418 -16.80 -22.12 15.97
C VAL A 418 -16.57 -23.47 16.65
N ILE A 419 -15.74 -23.53 17.70
CA ILE A 419 -15.52 -24.77 18.47
C ILE A 419 -16.83 -25.23 19.11
N GLY A 420 -17.59 -24.32 19.73
CA GLY A 420 -18.89 -24.65 20.31
C GLY A 420 -19.87 -25.21 19.27
N TYR A 421 -19.93 -24.61 18.08
CA TYR A 421 -20.73 -25.12 16.97
C TYR A 421 -20.31 -26.54 16.57
N GLN A 422 -19.00 -26.79 16.37
CA GLN A 422 -18.50 -28.12 16.00
C GLN A 422 -18.77 -29.17 17.08
N LEU A 423 -18.68 -28.80 18.36
CA LEU A 423 -19.06 -29.67 19.47
C LEU A 423 -20.55 -30.06 19.40
N PHE A 424 -21.44 -29.11 19.16
CA PHE A 424 -22.86 -29.40 19.03
C PHE A 424 -23.17 -30.27 17.82
N VAL A 425 -22.54 -29.99 16.66
CA VAL A 425 -22.69 -30.84 15.46
C VAL A 425 -22.28 -32.28 15.78
N PHE A 426 -21.12 -32.46 16.41
CA PHE A 426 -20.61 -33.78 16.77
C PHE A 426 -21.57 -34.56 17.72
N PHE A 427 -22.17 -33.90 18.70
CA PHE A 427 -23.08 -34.54 19.65
C PHE A 427 -24.51 -34.78 19.09
N LEU A 428 -24.96 -33.92 18.18
CA LEU A 428 -26.31 -33.98 17.63
C LEU A 428 -26.40 -34.83 16.35
N ASP A 429 -25.29 -34.96 15.60
CA ASP A 429 -25.20 -35.78 14.38
C ASP A 429 -24.05 -36.79 14.46
N PRO A 430 -24.28 -37.92 15.18
CA PRO A 430 -23.27 -39.00 15.30
C PRO A 430 -22.90 -39.66 13.98
N MET A 431 -23.72 -39.48 12.93
CA MET A 431 -23.51 -40.07 11.60
C MET A 431 -22.58 -39.28 10.70
N SER A 432 -22.12 -38.07 11.12
CA SER A 432 -21.27 -37.20 10.33
C SER A 432 -19.90 -37.79 9.99
N GLY A 433 -19.50 -38.90 10.64
CA GLY A 433 -18.25 -39.63 10.35
C GLY A 433 -16.95 -38.86 10.64
N ALA A 434 -17.04 -37.57 10.94
CA ALA A 434 -15.88 -36.71 11.26
C ALA A 434 -15.49 -36.90 12.73
N GLY A 435 -14.22 -37.18 13.00
CA GLY A 435 -13.70 -37.23 14.37
C GLY A 435 -13.78 -35.84 15.02
N LEU A 436 -14.17 -35.77 16.30
CA LEU A 436 -14.27 -34.52 17.03
C LEU A 436 -12.97 -33.70 16.96
N VAL A 437 -11.83 -34.38 17.19
CA VAL A 437 -10.50 -33.72 17.17
C VAL A 437 -10.19 -33.12 15.80
N ASP A 438 -10.53 -33.83 14.71
CA ASP A 438 -10.31 -33.33 13.35
C ASP A 438 -11.13 -32.07 13.06
N SER A 439 -12.34 -31.97 13.60
CA SER A 439 -13.20 -30.81 13.41
C SER A 439 -12.75 -29.58 14.19
N ILE A 440 -12.15 -29.77 15.40
CA ILE A 440 -11.81 -28.66 16.29
C ILE A 440 -10.31 -28.32 16.33
N ARG A 441 -9.40 -29.17 15.83
CA ARG A 441 -7.94 -28.98 15.95
C ARG A 441 -7.44 -27.65 15.38
N ALA A 442 -7.92 -27.24 14.21
CA ALA A 442 -7.52 -25.98 13.60
C ALA A 442 -8.06 -24.76 14.38
N PRO A 443 -9.38 -24.68 14.68
CA PRO A 443 -9.88 -23.59 15.52
C PRO A 443 -9.29 -23.61 16.94
N LEU A 444 -8.94 -24.74 17.52
CA LEU A 444 -8.27 -24.81 18.81
C LEU A 444 -6.87 -24.18 18.77
N GLY A 445 -6.10 -24.43 17.72
CA GLY A 445 -4.82 -23.78 17.49
C GLY A 445 -4.94 -22.25 17.39
N ILE A 446 -5.95 -21.76 16.65
CA ILE A 446 -6.23 -20.31 16.54
C ILE A 446 -6.66 -19.76 17.92
N LEU A 447 -7.52 -20.43 18.65
CA LEU A 447 -7.98 -19.98 19.97
C LEU A 447 -6.80 -19.83 20.94
N VAL A 448 -5.97 -20.86 21.06
CA VAL A 448 -4.82 -20.83 21.98
C VAL A 448 -3.86 -19.70 21.64
N SER A 449 -3.48 -19.57 20.35
CA SER A 449 -2.56 -18.52 19.92
C SER A 449 -3.12 -17.10 20.14
N THR A 450 -4.40 -16.87 19.86
CA THR A 450 -5.03 -15.57 20.06
C THR A 450 -5.26 -15.22 21.52
N VAL A 451 -5.59 -16.19 22.36
CA VAL A 451 -5.69 -16.02 23.83
C VAL A 451 -4.32 -15.63 24.42
N LEU A 452 -3.24 -16.31 24.00
CA LEU A 452 -1.88 -15.97 24.45
C LEU A 452 -1.49 -14.55 24.05
N VAL A 453 -1.75 -14.17 22.78
CA VAL A 453 -1.50 -12.80 22.29
C VAL A 453 -2.32 -11.78 23.06
N SER A 454 -3.61 -12.03 23.26
CA SER A 454 -4.52 -11.15 23.97
C SER A 454 -4.08 -10.96 25.43
N TRP A 455 -3.80 -12.06 26.12
CA TRP A 455 -3.36 -12.05 27.53
C TRP A 455 -2.05 -11.27 27.71
N TYR A 456 -1.04 -11.54 26.88
CA TYR A 456 0.24 -10.86 26.94
C TYR A 456 0.10 -9.34 26.73
N HIS A 457 -0.63 -8.92 25.68
CA HIS A 457 -0.78 -7.50 25.35
C HIS A 457 -1.65 -6.77 26.37
N PHE A 458 -2.64 -7.45 26.95
CA PHE A 458 -3.42 -6.91 28.07
C PHE A 458 -2.56 -6.71 29.31
N ALA A 459 -1.69 -7.68 29.64
CA ALA A 459 -0.78 -7.57 30.77
C ALA A 459 0.20 -6.39 30.60
N VAL A 460 0.78 -6.23 29.40
CA VAL A 460 1.66 -5.09 29.07
C VAL A 460 0.88 -3.77 29.15
N TRP A 461 -0.32 -3.71 28.56
CA TRP A 461 -1.15 -2.51 28.60
C TRP A 461 -1.50 -2.11 30.04
N ARG A 462 -1.84 -3.09 30.89
CA ARG A 462 -2.14 -2.83 32.30
C ARG A 462 -0.90 -2.30 33.06
N HIS A 463 0.28 -2.83 32.78
CA HIS A 463 1.54 -2.37 33.35
C HIS A 463 1.88 -0.94 32.90
N ASP A 464 1.77 -0.66 31.59
CA ASP A 464 2.11 0.64 30.99
C ASP A 464 1.10 1.76 31.34
N ARG A 465 -0.07 1.43 31.88
CA ARG A 465 -1.08 2.44 32.32
C ARG A 465 -0.55 3.39 33.40
N GLY A 466 0.29 2.90 34.30
CA GLY A 466 0.90 3.69 35.37
C GLY A 466 2.18 4.42 34.94
N ALA A 467 2.74 4.10 33.76
CA ALA A 467 3.93 4.76 33.30
C ALA A 467 3.60 6.15 32.75
N VAL A 468 4.17 7.17 33.35
CA VAL A 468 4.14 8.54 32.79
C VAL A 468 4.90 8.51 31.47
N VAL A 469 4.25 8.92 30.36
CA VAL A 469 4.94 9.10 29.08
C VAL A 469 5.99 10.19 29.29
N PRO A 470 7.31 9.93 29.09
CA PRO A 470 8.31 10.98 29.18
C PRO A 470 7.96 12.09 28.17
N GLY A 471 7.74 13.30 28.64
CA GLY A 471 7.24 14.44 27.86
C GLY A 471 5.74 14.69 27.94
N GLY A 472 4.98 13.86 28.65
CA GLY A 472 3.58 14.08 28.96
C GLY A 472 3.37 14.52 30.40
N THR A 473 3.75 15.72 30.78
CA THR A 473 2.89 16.46 31.72
C THR A 473 1.54 16.48 31.02
N VAL A 474 0.49 15.97 31.68
CA VAL A 474 -0.89 16.13 31.22
C VAL A 474 -1.15 17.63 31.29
N SER A 475 -0.67 18.33 30.24
CA SER A 475 -0.99 19.72 30.05
C SER A 475 -2.49 19.76 29.80
N ALA A 476 -3.22 20.51 30.56
CA ALA A 476 -4.65 20.76 30.37
C ALA A 476 -4.90 21.42 28.98
N ILE A 477 -3.83 21.77 28.27
CA ILE A 477 -3.81 22.47 27.00
C ILE A 477 -4.24 21.51 25.88
N GLY A 478 -5.42 21.70 25.33
CA GLY A 478 -5.92 20.94 24.17
C GLY A 478 -5.42 21.50 22.81
N ARG A 479 -5.22 22.84 22.74
CA ARG A 479 -4.73 23.50 21.51
C ARG A 479 -3.79 24.66 21.84
N VAL A 480 -2.65 24.70 21.12
CA VAL A 480 -1.70 25.80 21.13
C VAL A 480 -1.71 26.49 19.78
N LEU A 481 -1.99 27.79 19.76
CA LEU A 481 -1.78 28.65 18.60
C LEU A 481 -0.42 29.33 18.76
N LEU A 482 0.59 28.84 18.05
CA LEU A 482 1.96 29.36 18.14
C LEU A 482 2.22 30.38 17.04
N VAL A 483 2.57 31.59 17.43
CA VAL A 483 3.03 32.65 16.53
C VAL A 483 4.53 32.80 16.68
N THR A 484 5.29 32.33 15.68
CA THR A 484 6.77 32.29 15.73
C THR A 484 7.38 32.55 14.35
N ALA A 485 8.68 32.85 14.36
CA ALA A 485 9.47 32.92 13.12
C ALA A 485 10.01 31.56 12.64
N ASP A 486 9.97 30.53 13.50
CA ASP A 486 10.51 29.19 13.22
C ASP A 486 9.39 28.16 13.14
N HIS A 487 9.12 27.67 11.91
CA HIS A 487 8.12 26.63 11.64
C HIS A 487 8.45 25.28 12.32
N GLY A 488 9.71 24.99 12.59
CA GLY A 488 10.17 23.74 13.19
C GLY A 488 9.78 23.56 14.65
N GLN A 489 9.50 24.66 15.36
CA GLN A 489 9.14 24.63 16.78
C GLN A 489 7.81 23.92 17.05
N GLY A 490 6.86 23.97 16.12
CA GLY A 490 5.52 23.41 16.31
C GLY A 490 5.49 21.91 16.58
N GLU A 491 6.38 21.13 15.94
CA GLU A 491 6.49 19.69 16.15
C GLU A 491 7.05 19.36 17.54
N ARG A 492 8.11 20.05 17.97
CA ARG A 492 8.73 19.85 19.30
C ARG A 492 7.80 20.24 20.43
N ILE A 493 7.03 21.34 20.29
CA ILE A 493 6.02 21.74 21.28
C ILE A 493 4.88 20.73 21.34
N ARG A 494 4.47 20.15 20.21
CA ARG A 494 3.47 19.08 20.16
C ARG A 494 3.96 17.83 20.89
N GLU A 495 5.22 17.47 20.69
CA GLU A 495 5.84 16.32 21.37
C GLU A 495 5.95 16.55 22.88
N ALA A 496 6.30 17.76 23.31
CA ALA A 496 6.46 18.10 24.71
C ALA A 496 5.13 18.26 25.47
N THR A 497 4.09 18.83 24.82
CA THR A 497 2.82 19.17 25.50
C THR A 497 1.68 18.19 25.20
N GLY A 498 1.76 17.41 24.13
CA GLY A 498 0.65 16.59 23.64
C GLY A 498 -0.52 17.39 23.03
N ALA A 499 -0.43 18.73 22.99
CA ALA A 499 -1.45 19.63 22.47
C ALA A 499 -1.48 19.67 20.93
N LYS A 500 -2.63 20.00 20.35
CA LYS A 500 -2.72 20.29 18.92
C LYS A 500 -2.11 21.67 18.63
N VAL A 501 -0.90 21.70 18.07
CA VAL A 501 -0.21 22.96 17.75
C VAL A 501 -0.54 23.42 16.34
N THR A 502 -0.95 24.69 16.21
CA THR A 502 -1.13 25.38 14.93
C THR A 502 -0.09 26.51 14.88
N VAL A 503 0.85 26.44 13.93
CA VAL A 503 1.90 27.45 13.77
C VAL A 503 1.45 28.52 12.79
N LEU A 504 1.56 29.77 13.20
CA LEU A 504 1.40 30.97 12.39
C LEU A 504 2.75 31.68 12.29
N GLU A 505 3.15 32.00 11.06
CA GLU A 505 4.41 32.68 10.81
C GLU A 505 4.26 34.18 11.04
N ARG A 506 5.20 34.76 11.77
CA ARG A 506 5.25 36.23 11.98
C ARG A 506 5.70 36.92 10.70
N ALA A 507 4.89 37.89 10.22
CA ALA A 507 5.17 38.64 9.01
C ALA A 507 6.36 39.63 9.16
N ASP A 508 6.71 39.99 10.41
CA ASP A 508 7.74 40.95 10.77
C ASP A 508 9.06 40.27 11.23
N ALA A 509 9.17 38.96 11.11
CA ALA A 509 10.35 38.21 11.57
C ALA A 509 11.44 38.14 10.48
N ALA A 510 12.69 38.34 10.86
CA ALA A 510 13.82 38.07 9.98
C ALA A 510 13.93 36.55 9.71
N PRO A 511 14.12 36.11 8.45
CA PRO A 511 14.22 34.70 8.13
C PRO A 511 15.50 34.07 8.72
N GLY A 512 15.38 32.88 9.30
CA GLY A 512 16.52 32.04 9.69
C GLY A 512 17.00 32.17 11.14
N VAL A 513 16.23 32.77 12.05
CA VAL A 513 16.54 32.77 13.49
C VAL A 513 16.00 31.49 14.13
N GLU A 514 16.88 30.54 14.39
CA GLU A 514 16.57 29.34 15.21
C GLU A 514 16.36 29.78 16.67
N ARG A 515 15.22 29.47 17.24
CA ARG A 515 14.86 29.86 18.59
C ARG A 515 14.75 28.68 19.52
N ASP A 516 15.05 28.92 20.79
CA ASP A 516 15.07 27.91 21.84
C ASP A 516 13.63 27.45 22.17
N VAL A 517 13.31 26.23 21.75
CA VAL A 517 12.02 25.58 22.01
C VAL A 517 11.79 25.34 23.48
N ASP A 518 12.85 25.10 24.25
CA ASP A 518 12.75 24.77 25.67
C ASP A 518 12.17 25.94 26.47
N ARG A 519 12.40 27.18 26.02
CA ARG A 519 11.78 28.38 26.61
C ARG A 519 10.27 28.44 26.41
N VAL A 520 9.79 28.01 25.25
CA VAL A 520 8.35 27.96 24.96
C VAL A 520 7.69 26.84 25.74
N VAL A 521 8.34 25.68 25.84
CA VAL A 521 7.85 24.54 26.62
C VAL A 521 7.79 24.91 28.11
N ALA A 522 8.83 25.53 28.63
CA ALA A 522 8.86 26.01 30.02
C ALA A 522 7.75 27.04 30.32
N ALA A 523 7.47 27.94 29.36
CA ALA A 523 6.38 28.92 29.53
C ALA A 523 4.98 28.30 29.50
N LEU A 524 4.84 27.09 28.96
CA LEU A 524 3.58 26.31 28.95
C LEU A 524 3.42 25.41 30.18
N GLU A 525 4.47 25.25 30.99
CA GLU A 525 4.38 24.50 32.24
C GLU A 525 3.46 25.20 33.23
N GLY A 526 2.47 24.46 33.74
CA GLY A 526 1.50 24.98 34.73
C GLY A 526 0.30 25.71 34.14
N VAL A 527 0.21 25.89 32.83
CA VAL A 527 -0.96 26.50 32.18
C VAL A 527 -2.13 25.51 32.20
N SER A 528 -3.28 25.94 32.75
CA SER A 528 -4.48 25.12 32.91
C SER A 528 -5.55 25.37 31.83
N ALA A 529 -5.33 26.34 30.94
CA ALA A 529 -6.27 26.70 29.88
C ALA A 529 -6.31 25.67 28.76
N ARG A 530 -7.51 25.35 28.25
CA ARG A 530 -7.69 24.38 27.18
C ARG A 530 -7.20 24.86 25.82
N HIS A 531 -7.27 26.18 25.56
CA HIS A 531 -6.79 26.85 24.35
C HIS A 531 -5.83 27.97 24.73
N VAL A 532 -4.66 27.99 24.10
CA VAL A 532 -3.59 28.94 24.45
C VAL A 532 -3.01 29.54 23.18
N LEU A 533 -2.81 30.86 23.19
CA LEU A 533 -2.02 31.58 22.19
C LEU A 533 -0.61 31.81 22.77
N VAL A 534 0.40 31.40 22.03
CA VAL A 534 1.79 31.62 22.36
C VAL A 534 2.40 32.56 21.33
N LEU A 535 2.90 33.69 21.81
CA LEU A 535 3.63 34.66 21.00
C LEU A 535 5.11 34.52 21.32
N ASP A 536 5.90 33.96 20.42
CA ASP A 536 7.35 33.87 20.53
C ASP A 536 7.99 35.08 19.87
N SER A 537 8.53 35.96 20.68
CA SER A 537 9.16 37.21 20.27
C SER A 537 10.64 37.31 20.72
N PRO A 538 11.48 38.17 20.10
CA PRO A 538 12.84 38.42 20.57
C PRO A 538 12.92 38.90 22.01
N SER A 539 11.87 39.57 22.49
CA SER A 539 11.77 40.09 23.86
C SER A 539 11.30 39.05 24.87
N GLY A 540 10.82 37.86 24.44
CA GLY A 540 10.37 36.78 25.30
C GLY A 540 9.17 36.04 24.75
N VAL A 541 8.79 34.96 25.48
CA VAL A 541 7.59 34.16 25.20
C VAL A 541 6.43 34.70 26.02
N GLN A 542 5.35 35.06 25.36
CA GLN A 542 4.10 35.47 26.01
C GLN A 542 3.04 34.41 25.78
N VAL A 543 2.43 33.98 26.88
CA VAL A 543 1.35 32.99 26.86
C VAL A 543 0.05 33.68 27.23
N VAL A 544 -0.97 33.52 26.39
CA VAL A 544 -2.31 34.12 26.57
C VAL A 544 -3.36 33.03 26.56
N ASP A 545 -4.12 32.94 27.62
CA ASP A 545 -5.23 32.01 27.71
C ASP A 545 -6.39 32.48 26.82
N LEU A 546 -6.90 31.58 25.99
CA LEU A 546 -8.04 31.83 25.11
C LEU A 546 -9.31 31.21 25.74
N LYS A 547 -10.38 31.97 25.77
CA LYS A 547 -11.70 31.45 26.14
C LYS A 547 -12.31 30.72 24.94
N ASP A 548 -13.06 29.64 25.22
CA ASP A 548 -13.81 28.87 24.21
C ASP A 548 -14.87 29.74 23.50
#